data_5e3ab80fae793d81b94fe9f46a77db04
#
_entry.id   5e3ab80fae793d81b94fe9f46a77db04
#
_cell.length_a   1.000
_cell.length_b   1.000
_cell.length_c   1.000
_cell.angle_alpha   90.00
_cell.angle_beta   90.00
_cell.angle_gamma   90.00
#
_symmetry.space_group_name_H-M   'P 1'
#
loop_
_entity.id
_entity.type
_entity.pdbx_description
1 polymer ?
#
loop_
_entity_poly.entity_id
_entity_poly.type
_entity_poly.pdbx_seq_one_letter_code
_entity_poly.pdbx_strand_id
1 'polypeptide(L)'
;DPVGAERWLGDRLTGLLTDVDEDRLVDPTYRESVSVAQRRVTHVDHALPARLRQIRVAAGLPVMPAPTVSVVAATNRPAMLDRIIANVALQDHPNVELVLALHGDGFPAVDPDAPDGLALTVLRFPADAVFGHVLSEASARAGGEWVTKMDDDDWYGAEHVSDLVMAAGYTGADLVGKGSEFVYLEGSDVTIRRGLGAGEAPSRTLSGGTLLVRSSVLRDIDGWRGVPRGVDVALIDDVASAGGAIWRTHPFGYLLRRTTGQHTWTVDERYFERQAEQRWDGLALDVAGVCEVSEFPSG
;
A
#
# COMPACT_ATOMS: atom_id res chain seq x y z
N ASP A 1 -14.84 22.08 24.21
CA ASP A 1 -16.07 22.66 23.67
C ASP A 1 -16.16 22.30 22.19
N PRO A 2 -17.08 21.34 21.79
CA PRO A 2 -17.22 20.90 20.40
C PRO A 2 -17.45 22.05 19.42
N VAL A 3 -18.26 23.04 19.79
CA VAL A 3 -18.62 24.20 18.96
C VAL A 3 -17.39 25.08 18.66
N GLY A 4 -16.46 25.18 19.58
CA GLY A 4 -15.19 25.90 19.35
C GLY A 4 -14.24 25.11 18.44
N ALA A 5 -14.25 23.76 18.54
CA ALA A 5 -13.41 22.90 17.71
C ALA A 5 -13.85 22.90 16.24
N GLU A 6 -15.14 22.81 15.92
CA GLU A 6 -15.67 22.85 14.56
C GLU A 6 -15.19 24.08 13.76
N ARG A 7 -15.14 25.21 14.41
CA ARG A 7 -14.70 26.45 13.79
C ARG A 7 -13.24 26.42 13.31
N TRP A 8 -12.39 25.68 13.99
CA TRP A 8 -10.94 25.64 13.71
C TRP A 8 -10.48 24.36 13.03
N LEU A 9 -11.11 23.24 13.37
CA LEU A 9 -10.69 21.90 12.92
C LEU A 9 -11.50 21.39 11.72
N GLY A 10 -12.69 22.00 11.47
CA GLY A 10 -13.63 21.56 10.45
C GLY A 10 -14.40 20.28 10.84
N ASP A 11 -15.51 20.05 10.17
CA ASP A 11 -16.50 19.01 10.52
C ASP A 11 -15.91 17.60 10.53
N ARG A 12 -15.07 17.27 9.56
CA ARG A 12 -14.47 15.92 9.44
C ARG A 12 -13.58 15.57 10.63
N LEU A 13 -12.70 16.49 11.06
CA LEU A 13 -11.82 16.21 12.18
C LEU A 13 -12.59 16.25 13.51
N THR A 14 -13.57 17.13 13.63
CA THR A 14 -14.44 17.18 14.81
C THR A 14 -15.26 15.90 14.92
N GLY A 15 -15.86 15.40 13.82
CA GLY A 15 -16.55 14.12 13.77
C GLY A 15 -15.67 12.97 14.25
N LEU A 16 -14.45 12.86 13.72
CA LEU A 16 -13.50 11.84 14.17
C LEU A 16 -13.13 11.92 15.67
N LEU A 17 -13.17 13.10 16.27
CA LEU A 17 -12.91 13.27 17.70
C LEU A 17 -14.13 12.91 18.57
N THR A 18 -15.36 13.11 18.04
CA THR A 18 -16.60 12.78 18.74
C THR A 18 -17.00 11.31 18.63
N ASP A 19 -16.58 10.64 17.54
CA ASP A 19 -16.91 9.23 17.27
C ASP A 19 -15.90 8.23 17.87
N VAL A 20 -14.93 8.74 18.67
CA VAL A 20 -13.96 7.88 19.36
C VAL A 20 -14.65 7.16 20.52
N ASP A 21 -14.58 5.83 20.51
CA ASP A 21 -14.97 4.99 21.63
C ASP A 21 -13.88 5.05 22.72
N GLU A 22 -14.12 5.85 23.77
CA GLU A 22 -13.16 6.07 24.85
C GLU A 22 -12.80 4.79 25.60
N ASP A 23 -13.74 3.86 25.75
CA ASP A 23 -13.52 2.57 26.43
C ASP A 23 -12.55 1.68 25.65
N ARG A 24 -12.53 1.80 24.32
CA ARG A 24 -11.61 1.08 23.44
C ARG A 24 -10.21 1.70 23.36
N LEU A 25 -9.98 2.90 23.84
CA LEU A 25 -8.64 3.54 23.81
C LEU A 25 -7.60 2.80 24.65
N VAL A 26 -7.99 1.85 25.49
CA VAL A 26 -7.09 0.93 26.20
C VAL A 26 -6.42 -0.05 25.24
N ASP A 27 -7.08 -0.39 24.12
CA ASP A 27 -6.51 -1.21 23.06
C ASP A 27 -5.51 -0.38 22.22
N PRO A 28 -4.23 -0.77 22.18
CA PRO A 28 -3.21 -0.02 21.45
C PRO A 28 -3.47 0.01 19.94
N THR A 29 -4.05 -1.05 19.36
CA THR A 29 -4.37 -1.09 17.93
C THR A 29 -5.50 -0.12 17.60
N TYR A 30 -6.56 -0.10 18.39
CA TYR A 30 -7.64 0.86 18.20
C TYR A 30 -7.17 2.31 18.37
N ARG A 31 -6.40 2.59 19.41
CA ARG A 31 -5.83 3.93 19.64
C ARG A 31 -4.96 4.41 18.48
N GLU A 32 -4.14 3.52 17.91
CA GLU A 32 -3.31 3.86 16.76
C GLU A 32 -4.15 4.06 15.50
N SER A 33 -5.20 3.24 15.27
CA SER A 33 -6.11 3.40 14.13
C SER A 33 -6.83 4.77 14.16
N VAL A 34 -7.29 5.19 15.33
CA VAL A 34 -7.86 6.53 15.54
C VAL A 34 -6.84 7.63 15.22
N SER A 35 -5.60 7.48 15.68
CA SER A 35 -4.52 8.44 15.39
C SER A 35 -4.22 8.53 13.89
N VAL A 36 -4.24 7.40 13.18
CA VAL A 36 -4.04 7.36 11.72
C VAL A 36 -5.20 8.06 10.99
N ALA A 37 -6.45 7.80 11.38
CA ALA A 37 -7.62 8.47 10.80
C ALA A 37 -7.56 9.99 11.00
N GLN A 38 -7.23 10.45 12.19
CA GLN A 38 -7.06 11.89 12.50
C GLN A 38 -5.93 12.51 11.70
N ARG A 39 -4.81 11.81 11.52
CA ARG A 39 -3.69 12.27 10.70
C ARG A 39 -4.07 12.42 9.23
N ARG A 40 -4.79 11.45 8.66
CA ARG A 40 -5.28 11.53 7.27
C ARG A 40 -6.09 12.82 7.05
N VAL A 41 -7.08 13.08 7.90
CA VAL A 41 -7.89 14.30 7.82
C VAL A 41 -7.03 15.55 8.00
N THR A 42 -6.12 15.54 8.97
CA THR A 42 -5.22 16.68 9.23
C THR A 42 -4.36 16.99 7.99
N HIS A 43 -3.80 15.99 7.32
CA HIS A 43 -2.99 16.21 6.12
C HIS A 43 -3.83 16.67 4.92
N VAL A 44 -5.01 16.09 4.71
CA VAL A 44 -5.88 16.42 3.57
C VAL A 44 -6.49 17.81 3.67
N ASP A 45 -6.87 18.24 4.88
CA ASP A 45 -7.65 19.45 5.08
C ASP A 45 -6.88 20.60 5.78
N HIS A 46 -5.87 20.28 6.59
CA HIS A 46 -5.26 21.26 7.50
C HIS A 46 -3.74 21.45 7.36
N ALA A 47 -3.01 20.51 6.78
CA ALA A 47 -1.57 20.67 6.55
C ALA A 47 -1.30 21.86 5.59
N LEU A 48 -0.10 22.42 5.66
CA LEU A 48 0.28 23.58 4.85
C LEU A 48 0.02 23.40 3.34
N PRO A 49 0.35 22.27 2.71
CA PRO A 49 0.04 22.06 1.29
C PRO A 49 -1.46 22.13 1.00
N ALA A 50 -2.30 21.57 1.88
CA ALA A 50 -3.75 21.60 1.74
C ALA A 50 -4.29 23.05 1.87
N ARG A 51 -3.80 23.80 2.86
CA ARG A 51 -4.19 25.21 3.03
C ARG A 51 -3.75 26.08 1.86
N LEU A 52 -2.54 25.88 1.33
CA LEU A 52 -2.07 26.59 0.15
C LEU A 52 -2.92 26.24 -1.07
N ARG A 53 -3.32 24.99 -1.24
CA ARG A 53 -4.25 24.56 -2.30
C ARG A 53 -5.59 25.29 -2.17
N GLN A 54 -6.19 25.34 -0.98
CA GLN A 54 -7.44 26.06 -0.73
C GLN A 54 -7.33 27.55 -1.08
N ILE A 55 -6.24 28.21 -0.68
CA ILE A 55 -5.98 29.63 -0.98
C ILE A 55 -5.85 29.81 -2.51
N ARG A 56 -5.12 28.94 -3.20
CA ARG A 56 -4.96 29.00 -4.67
C ARG A 56 -6.31 28.86 -5.38
N VAL A 57 -7.13 27.88 -4.95
CA VAL A 57 -8.50 27.72 -5.49
C VAL A 57 -9.32 29.01 -5.30
N ALA A 58 -9.35 29.55 -4.08
CA ALA A 58 -10.09 30.77 -3.76
C ALA A 58 -9.60 31.98 -4.53
N ALA A 59 -8.32 32.03 -4.89
CA ALA A 59 -7.70 33.09 -5.68
C ALA A 59 -7.79 32.87 -7.19
N GLY A 60 -8.41 31.80 -7.67
CA GLY A 60 -8.48 31.44 -9.11
C GLY A 60 -7.12 31.09 -9.71
N LEU A 61 -6.15 30.67 -8.90
CA LEU A 61 -4.80 30.29 -9.33
C LEU A 61 -4.73 28.80 -9.65
N PRO A 62 -3.86 28.39 -10.59
CA PRO A 62 -3.67 26.96 -10.89
C PRO A 62 -3.27 26.15 -9.65
N VAL A 63 -3.88 24.99 -9.48
CA VAL A 63 -3.57 24.05 -8.40
C VAL A 63 -2.70 22.92 -8.96
N MET A 64 -1.66 22.56 -8.24
CA MET A 64 -0.86 21.38 -8.58
C MET A 64 -1.71 20.12 -8.43
N PRO A 65 -1.76 19.25 -9.44
CA PRO A 65 -2.46 17.98 -9.34
C PRO A 65 -1.81 17.10 -8.25
N ALA A 66 -2.55 16.14 -7.76
CA ALA A 66 -1.96 15.07 -6.93
C ALA A 66 -0.91 14.30 -7.76
N PRO A 67 0.16 13.79 -7.13
CA PRO A 67 1.14 12.97 -7.83
C PRO A 67 0.50 11.78 -8.54
N THR A 68 1.07 11.37 -9.67
CA THR A 68 0.62 10.16 -10.37
C THR A 68 1.33 8.94 -9.79
N VAL A 69 0.59 7.84 -9.62
CA VAL A 69 1.12 6.58 -9.06
C VAL A 69 0.84 5.44 -10.01
N SER A 70 1.87 4.70 -10.39
CA SER A 70 1.73 3.45 -11.12
C SER A 70 1.82 2.29 -10.14
N VAL A 71 0.74 1.53 -10.03
CA VAL A 71 0.75 0.24 -9.32
C VAL A 71 1.31 -0.81 -10.27
N VAL A 72 2.41 -1.44 -9.88
CA VAL A 72 2.99 -2.59 -10.57
C VAL A 72 2.57 -3.85 -9.82
N ALA A 73 1.79 -4.69 -10.46
CA ALA A 73 1.40 -6.00 -9.93
C ALA A 73 1.84 -7.10 -10.88
N ALA A 74 2.45 -8.14 -10.35
CA ALA A 74 2.87 -9.30 -11.12
C ALA A 74 2.26 -10.57 -10.54
N THR A 75 1.69 -11.41 -11.38
CA THR A 75 1.09 -12.67 -10.95
C THR A 75 1.40 -13.80 -11.92
N ASN A 76 1.55 -15.01 -11.39
CA ASN A 76 1.58 -16.26 -12.16
C ASN A 76 0.30 -17.10 -11.92
N ARG A 77 -0.71 -16.49 -11.29
CA ARG A 77 -1.97 -17.14 -10.88
C ARG A 77 -3.16 -16.47 -11.58
N PRO A 78 -3.69 -17.05 -12.67
CA PRO A 78 -4.82 -16.47 -13.40
C PRO A 78 -6.05 -16.16 -12.52
N ALA A 79 -6.28 -16.96 -11.49
CA ALA A 79 -7.40 -16.76 -10.55
C ALA A 79 -7.28 -15.50 -9.68
N MET A 80 -6.13 -14.81 -9.68
CA MET A 80 -5.93 -13.58 -8.90
C MET A 80 -6.17 -12.30 -9.71
N LEU A 81 -6.47 -12.39 -11.01
CA LEU A 81 -6.61 -11.21 -11.88
C LEU A 81 -7.66 -10.24 -11.38
N ASP A 82 -8.87 -10.73 -11.13
CA ASP A 82 -9.99 -9.87 -10.71
C ASP A 82 -9.69 -9.22 -9.36
N ARG A 83 -9.06 -9.95 -8.46
CA ARG A 83 -8.66 -9.44 -7.15
C ARG A 83 -7.60 -8.33 -7.24
N ILE A 84 -6.59 -8.49 -8.11
CA ILE A 84 -5.57 -7.46 -8.33
C ILE A 84 -6.23 -6.18 -8.85
N ILE A 85 -7.05 -6.30 -9.90
CA ILE A 85 -7.74 -5.17 -10.50
C ILE A 85 -8.64 -4.49 -9.47
N ALA A 86 -9.40 -5.26 -8.70
CA ALA A 86 -10.28 -4.75 -7.66
C ALA A 86 -9.51 -4.03 -6.54
N ASN A 87 -8.38 -4.58 -6.07
CA ASN A 87 -7.54 -3.93 -5.07
C ASN A 87 -6.99 -2.58 -5.55
N VAL A 88 -6.65 -2.47 -6.83
CA VAL A 88 -6.16 -1.19 -7.40
C VAL A 88 -7.31 -0.22 -7.64
N ALA A 89 -8.45 -0.71 -8.15
CA ALA A 89 -9.63 0.13 -8.37
C ALA A 89 -10.24 0.67 -7.06
N LEU A 90 -10.04 -0.02 -5.94
CA LEU A 90 -10.47 0.43 -4.61
C LEU A 90 -9.69 1.65 -4.10
N GLN A 91 -8.50 1.93 -4.64
CA GLN A 91 -7.63 2.97 -4.10
C GLN A 91 -8.26 4.35 -4.25
N ASP A 92 -8.29 5.13 -3.17
CA ASP A 92 -8.87 6.48 -3.12
C ASP A 92 -7.96 7.57 -3.72
N HIS A 93 -6.71 7.22 -4.07
CA HIS A 93 -5.79 8.14 -4.70
C HIS A 93 -6.25 8.51 -6.12
N PRO A 94 -6.39 9.81 -6.47
CA PRO A 94 -7.11 10.21 -7.68
C PRO A 94 -6.38 9.89 -8.99
N ASN A 95 -5.07 9.65 -8.96
CA ASN A 95 -4.24 9.47 -10.15
C ASN A 95 -3.48 8.15 -10.07
N VAL A 96 -4.18 7.03 -10.22
CA VAL A 96 -3.60 5.67 -10.21
C VAL A 96 -3.76 5.03 -11.59
N GLU A 97 -2.71 4.35 -12.04
CA GLU A 97 -2.75 3.41 -13.15
C GLU A 97 -2.27 2.02 -12.69
N LEU A 98 -2.66 0.98 -13.38
CA LEU A 98 -2.21 -0.39 -13.15
C LEU A 98 -1.33 -0.87 -14.32
N VAL A 99 -0.10 -1.28 -14.00
CA VAL A 99 0.76 -2.05 -14.90
C VAL A 99 0.78 -3.50 -14.41
N LEU A 100 0.06 -4.36 -15.11
CA LEU A 100 -0.16 -5.77 -14.75
C LEU A 100 0.78 -6.67 -15.55
N ALA A 101 1.66 -7.39 -14.87
CA ALA A 101 2.57 -8.36 -15.46
C ALA A 101 2.04 -9.79 -15.27
N LEU A 102 1.63 -10.41 -16.37
CA LEU A 102 1.20 -11.80 -16.43
C LEU A 102 2.43 -12.68 -16.66
N HIS A 103 2.83 -13.44 -15.64
CA HIS A 103 4.07 -14.20 -15.62
C HIS A 103 3.77 -15.70 -15.74
N GLY A 104 3.85 -16.25 -16.94
CA GLY A 104 3.57 -17.65 -17.28
C GLY A 104 2.56 -17.82 -18.40
N ASP A 105 2.31 -19.07 -18.80
CA ASP A 105 1.55 -19.42 -20.01
C ASP A 105 0.06 -19.71 -19.73
N GLY A 106 -0.37 -19.69 -18.46
CA GLY A 106 -1.72 -20.08 -18.03
C GLY A 106 -2.82 -19.01 -18.18
N PHE A 107 -2.48 -17.83 -18.70
CA PHE A 107 -3.41 -16.70 -18.79
C PHE A 107 -4.25 -16.73 -20.07
N PRO A 108 -5.51 -16.25 -20.04
CA PRO A 108 -6.32 -16.06 -21.24
C PRO A 108 -5.59 -15.22 -22.30
N ALA A 109 -5.86 -15.49 -23.59
CA ALA A 109 -5.27 -14.72 -24.67
C ALA A 109 -5.80 -13.27 -24.73
N VAL A 110 -7.00 -13.06 -24.23
CA VAL A 110 -7.62 -11.73 -24.09
C VAL A 110 -7.18 -11.11 -22.79
N ASP A 111 -6.79 -9.85 -22.84
CA ASP A 111 -6.43 -9.10 -21.63
C ASP A 111 -7.68 -8.87 -20.76
N PRO A 112 -7.52 -8.80 -19.42
CA PRO A 112 -8.63 -8.49 -18.54
C PRO A 112 -9.11 -7.06 -18.75
N ASP A 113 -10.41 -6.83 -18.53
CA ASP A 113 -11.00 -5.50 -18.53
C ASP A 113 -10.67 -4.79 -17.20
N ALA A 114 -10.55 -3.48 -17.27
CA ALA A 114 -10.44 -2.64 -16.07
C ALA A 114 -11.73 -1.82 -15.90
N PRO A 115 -12.10 -1.50 -14.64
CA PRO A 115 -13.22 -0.61 -14.37
C PRO A 115 -12.99 0.78 -14.99
N ASP A 116 -14.09 1.48 -15.27
CA ASP A 116 -14.07 2.85 -15.78
C ASP A 116 -13.19 3.75 -14.89
N GLY A 117 -12.28 4.46 -15.51
CA GLY A 117 -11.36 5.40 -14.84
C GLY A 117 -10.03 4.80 -14.40
N LEU A 118 -9.83 3.48 -14.42
CA LEU A 118 -8.54 2.85 -14.16
C LEU A 118 -7.81 2.58 -15.48
N ALA A 119 -6.70 3.28 -15.71
CA ALA A 119 -5.81 2.97 -16.83
C ALA A 119 -5.08 1.65 -16.56
N LEU A 120 -5.17 0.70 -17.51
CA LEU A 120 -4.56 -0.63 -17.41
C LEU A 120 -3.59 -0.86 -18.56
N THR A 121 -2.37 -1.24 -18.22
CA THR A 121 -1.36 -1.76 -19.16
C THR A 121 -1.06 -3.21 -18.80
N VAL A 122 -1.23 -4.13 -19.76
CA VAL A 122 -0.95 -5.56 -19.55
C VAL A 122 0.34 -5.96 -20.28
N LEU A 123 1.22 -6.64 -19.57
CA LEU A 123 2.46 -7.19 -20.09
C LEU A 123 2.46 -8.71 -19.88
N ARG A 124 3.00 -9.46 -20.84
CA ARG A 124 3.07 -10.93 -20.77
C ARG A 124 4.51 -11.39 -20.79
N PHE A 125 4.83 -12.27 -19.86
CA PHE A 125 6.17 -12.82 -19.68
C PHE A 125 6.13 -14.34 -19.67
N PRO A 126 7.11 -15.03 -20.29
CA PRO A 126 7.19 -16.47 -20.21
C PRO A 126 7.49 -16.95 -18.80
N ALA A 127 7.13 -18.18 -18.47
CA ALA A 127 7.23 -18.74 -17.12
C ALA A 127 8.68 -18.83 -16.59
N ASP A 128 9.67 -18.87 -17.47
CA ASP A 128 11.10 -18.91 -17.13
C ASP A 128 11.74 -17.52 -17.01
N ALA A 129 10.98 -16.44 -17.21
CA ALA A 129 11.48 -15.07 -16.99
C ALA A 129 11.89 -14.88 -15.53
N VAL A 130 13.01 -14.20 -15.29
CA VAL A 130 13.48 -13.87 -13.95
C VAL A 130 12.57 -12.81 -13.35
N PHE A 131 12.03 -13.04 -12.16
CA PHE A 131 11.02 -12.17 -11.55
C PHE A 131 11.44 -10.70 -11.41
N GLY A 132 12.70 -10.45 -11.05
CA GLY A 132 13.23 -9.08 -11.01
C GLY A 132 13.23 -8.38 -12.37
N HIS A 133 13.47 -9.11 -13.46
CA HIS A 133 13.35 -8.55 -14.82
C HIS A 133 11.89 -8.26 -15.18
N VAL A 134 10.95 -9.13 -14.78
CA VAL A 134 9.51 -8.89 -14.96
C VAL A 134 9.09 -7.58 -14.31
N LEU A 135 9.48 -7.36 -13.03
CA LEU A 135 9.18 -6.12 -12.32
C LEU A 135 9.88 -4.90 -12.95
N SER A 136 11.13 -5.08 -13.40
CA SER A 136 11.89 -3.99 -14.03
C SER A 136 11.22 -3.54 -15.32
N GLU A 137 10.83 -4.47 -16.19
CA GLU A 137 10.15 -4.15 -17.44
C GLU A 137 8.74 -3.57 -17.21
N ALA A 138 8.01 -4.08 -16.23
CA ALA A 138 6.72 -3.53 -15.85
C ALA A 138 6.87 -2.08 -15.33
N SER A 139 7.85 -1.84 -14.46
CA SER A 139 8.14 -0.49 -13.96
C SER A 139 8.63 0.47 -15.06
N ALA A 140 9.31 -0.02 -16.08
CA ALA A 140 9.72 0.80 -17.21
C ALA A 140 8.54 1.29 -18.09
N ARG A 141 7.36 0.65 -17.97
CA ARG A 141 6.10 1.08 -18.62
C ARG A 141 5.27 2.02 -17.75
N ALA A 142 5.63 2.14 -16.48
CA ALA A 142 4.98 3.02 -15.53
C ALA A 142 5.15 4.49 -15.94
N GLY A 143 4.04 5.22 -16.04
CA GLY A 143 4.01 6.66 -16.36
C GLY A 143 3.98 7.55 -15.12
N GLY A 144 3.78 6.96 -13.93
CA GLY A 144 3.63 7.68 -12.68
C GLY A 144 4.91 8.35 -12.16
N GLU A 145 4.74 9.41 -11.38
CA GLU A 145 5.82 10.03 -10.61
C GLU A 145 6.36 9.07 -9.54
N TRP A 146 5.49 8.19 -9.08
CA TRP A 146 5.78 7.14 -8.12
C TRP A 146 5.40 5.77 -8.68
N VAL A 147 6.17 4.75 -8.33
CA VAL A 147 5.88 3.35 -8.61
C VAL A 147 5.65 2.64 -7.28
N THR A 148 4.52 1.96 -7.14
CA THR A 148 4.24 1.09 -5.99
C THR A 148 4.04 -0.34 -6.45
N LYS A 149 4.53 -1.29 -5.64
CA LYS A 149 4.30 -2.72 -5.86
C LYS A 149 3.15 -3.18 -4.98
N MET A 150 2.19 -3.90 -5.56
CA MET A 150 1.14 -4.61 -4.83
C MET A 150 1.19 -6.10 -5.18
N ASP A 151 1.15 -6.96 -4.15
CA ASP A 151 1.15 -8.41 -4.33
C ASP A 151 -0.27 -8.93 -4.60
N ASP A 152 -0.38 -10.04 -5.32
CA ASP A 152 -1.65 -10.56 -5.81
C ASP A 152 -2.47 -11.32 -4.75
N ASP A 153 -1.86 -11.68 -3.61
CA ASP A 153 -2.49 -12.46 -2.53
C ASP A 153 -2.73 -11.69 -1.23
N ASP A 154 -2.24 -10.47 -1.09
CA ASP A 154 -2.43 -9.63 0.08
C ASP A 154 -3.75 -8.84 0.04
N TRP A 155 -4.15 -8.24 1.17
CA TRP A 155 -5.28 -7.30 1.25
C TRP A 155 -4.80 -5.87 1.44
N TYR A 156 -5.46 -4.96 0.73
CA TYR A 156 -5.17 -3.53 0.75
C TYR A 156 -6.41 -2.73 1.10
N GLY A 157 -6.27 -1.71 1.95
CA GLY A 157 -7.33 -0.74 2.22
C GLY A 157 -7.39 0.33 1.12
N ALA A 158 -8.50 1.04 1.05
CA ALA A 158 -8.70 2.10 0.06
C ALA A 158 -7.65 3.21 0.15
N GLU A 159 -7.19 3.53 1.34
CA GLU A 159 -6.22 4.60 1.59
C GLU A 159 -4.75 4.13 1.51
N HIS A 160 -4.50 2.89 1.06
CA HIS A 160 -3.14 2.35 1.05
C HIS A 160 -2.17 3.21 0.23
N VAL A 161 -2.53 3.53 -1.01
CA VAL A 161 -1.70 4.37 -1.90
C VAL A 161 -1.62 5.81 -1.38
N SER A 162 -2.73 6.40 -0.95
CA SER A 162 -2.77 7.76 -0.40
C SER A 162 -1.90 7.91 0.85
N ASP A 163 -1.89 6.91 1.74
CA ASP A 163 -1.03 6.89 2.93
C ASP A 163 0.45 6.92 2.57
N LEU A 164 0.86 6.10 1.59
CA LEU A 164 2.26 6.03 1.14
C LEU A 164 2.70 7.36 0.50
N VAL A 165 1.86 7.93 -0.38
CA VAL A 165 2.12 9.23 -1.02
C VAL A 165 2.17 10.36 0.01
N MET A 166 1.25 10.33 0.97
CA MET A 166 1.24 11.29 2.08
C MET A 166 2.53 11.20 2.90
N ALA A 167 2.97 9.99 3.25
CA ALA A 167 4.21 9.78 3.99
C ALA A 167 5.43 10.25 3.19
N ALA A 168 5.50 9.97 1.89
CA ALA A 168 6.54 10.50 1.02
C ALA A 168 6.55 12.04 1.01
N GLY A 169 5.36 12.66 1.01
CA GLY A 169 5.20 14.11 0.97
C GLY A 169 5.72 14.83 2.22
N TYR A 170 5.44 14.31 3.43
CA TYR A 170 5.88 14.99 4.66
C TYR A 170 7.30 14.60 5.11
N THR A 171 7.82 13.46 4.66
CA THR A 171 9.18 13.02 5.02
C THR A 171 10.23 13.43 4.00
N GLY A 172 9.83 13.61 2.74
CA GLY A 172 10.74 13.74 1.62
C GLY A 172 11.48 12.43 1.27
N ALA A 173 11.00 11.28 1.77
CA ALA A 173 11.63 9.98 1.51
C ALA A 173 11.52 9.59 0.03
N ASP A 174 12.52 8.87 -0.46
CA ASP A 174 12.62 8.35 -1.82
C ASP A 174 11.94 6.99 -1.96
N LEU A 175 11.88 6.23 -0.87
CA LEU A 175 11.17 4.97 -0.74
C LEU A 175 10.38 4.96 0.55
N VAL A 176 9.09 4.67 0.44
CA VAL A 176 8.16 4.52 1.57
C VAL A 176 7.54 3.14 1.51
N GLY A 177 7.24 2.57 2.67
CA GLY A 177 6.51 1.31 2.75
C GLY A 177 5.85 1.13 4.12
N LYS A 178 5.06 0.08 4.23
CA LYS A 178 4.50 -0.40 5.50
C LYS A 178 5.29 -1.64 5.94
N GLY A 179 5.28 -1.93 7.22
CA GLY A 179 5.73 -3.23 7.69
C GLY A 179 4.62 -4.29 7.55
N SER A 180 4.98 -5.55 7.71
CA SER A 180 4.01 -6.65 7.79
C SER A 180 3.59 -6.88 9.25
N GLU A 181 3.06 -5.83 9.90
CA GLU A 181 2.56 -5.93 11.27
C GLU A 181 1.30 -6.79 11.33
N PHE A 182 0.34 -6.58 10.44
CA PHE A 182 -0.85 -7.41 10.35
C PHE A 182 -0.62 -8.59 9.41
N VAL A 183 -0.84 -9.80 9.90
CA VAL A 183 -0.66 -11.04 9.15
C VAL A 183 -1.84 -11.98 9.42
N TYR A 184 -2.48 -12.47 8.36
CA TYR A 184 -3.42 -13.57 8.45
C TYR A 184 -2.70 -14.89 8.17
N LEU A 185 -2.73 -15.80 9.13
CA LEU A 185 -2.16 -17.14 9.08
C LEU A 185 -3.27 -18.11 8.71
N GLU A 186 -3.35 -18.48 7.43
CA GLU A 186 -4.45 -19.32 6.90
C GLU A 186 -4.43 -20.73 7.49
N GLY A 187 -3.25 -21.29 7.78
CA GLY A 187 -3.12 -22.64 8.34
C GLY A 187 -3.66 -22.77 9.75
N SER A 188 -3.56 -21.73 10.56
CA SER A 188 -4.09 -21.67 11.93
C SER A 188 -5.40 -20.89 12.05
N ASP A 189 -5.89 -20.31 10.95
CA ASP A 189 -7.08 -19.44 10.88
C ASP A 189 -7.06 -18.32 11.92
N VAL A 190 -6.00 -17.53 11.90
CA VAL A 190 -5.75 -16.48 12.90
C VAL A 190 -5.16 -15.25 12.24
N THR A 191 -5.67 -14.08 12.61
CA THR A 191 -5.03 -12.80 12.34
C THR A 191 -4.17 -12.39 13.54
N ILE A 192 -2.94 -11.97 13.29
CA ILE A 192 -2.03 -11.47 14.32
C ILE A 192 -1.57 -10.05 13.99
N ARG A 193 -1.21 -9.32 15.05
CA ARG A 193 -0.41 -8.11 14.94
C ARG A 193 0.97 -8.37 15.55
N ARG A 194 2.01 -8.10 14.78
CA ARG A 194 3.42 -8.31 15.16
C ARG A 194 4.01 -7.02 15.72
N GLY A 195 4.90 -7.15 16.69
CA GLY A 195 5.73 -6.06 17.20
C GLY A 195 6.97 -5.86 16.34
N LEU A 196 6.88 -5.00 15.33
CA LEU A 196 8.02 -4.67 14.46
C LEU A 196 8.72 -3.36 14.86
N GLY A 197 8.46 -2.85 16.06
CA GLY A 197 8.94 -1.56 16.54
C GLY A 197 8.12 -0.38 16.00
N ALA A 198 8.58 0.83 16.25
CA ALA A 198 7.85 2.04 15.89
C ALA A 198 7.65 2.17 14.39
N GLY A 199 6.41 2.35 13.96
CA GLY A 199 6.07 2.93 12.67
C GLY A 199 6.42 4.43 12.63
N GLU A 200 6.21 5.07 11.49
CA GLU A 200 6.53 6.49 11.30
C GLU A 200 8.00 6.83 11.64
N ALA A 201 8.92 6.05 11.07
CA ALA A 201 10.35 6.19 11.32
C ALA A 201 11.20 5.77 10.11
N PRO A 202 12.44 6.28 9.98
CA PRO A 202 13.41 5.71 9.05
C PRO A 202 13.59 4.22 9.34
N SER A 203 13.41 3.36 8.34
CA SER A 203 13.50 1.91 8.52
C SER A 203 13.73 1.21 7.19
N ARG A 204 14.51 0.13 7.21
CA ARG A 204 14.68 -0.80 6.10
C ARG A 204 13.81 -2.07 6.24
N THR A 205 13.05 -2.17 7.32
CA THR A 205 12.12 -3.28 7.54
C THR A 205 10.76 -2.92 6.95
N LEU A 206 10.59 -3.18 5.66
CA LEU A 206 9.38 -2.93 4.89
C LEU A 206 8.85 -4.23 4.29
N SER A 207 7.53 -4.31 4.10
CA SER A 207 6.90 -5.41 3.38
C SER A 207 6.98 -5.17 1.87
N GLY A 208 7.36 -6.21 1.12
CA GLY A 208 7.57 -6.14 -0.32
C GLY A 208 6.34 -5.68 -1.11
N GLY A 209 5.14 -6.07 -0.68
CA GLY A 209 3.88 -5.68 -1.31
C GLY A 209 3.43 -4.24 -0.99
N THR A 210 4.28 -3.42 -0.35
CA THR A 210 3.89 -2.06 0.07
C THR A 210 4.86 -0.97 -0.37
N LEU A 211 5.87 -1.32 -1.16
CA LEU A 211 6.94 -0.39 -1.53
C LEU A 211 6.46 0.65 -2.52
N LEU A 212 6.53 1.92 -2.14
CA LEU A 212 6.35 3.09 -3.01
C LEU A 212 7.70 3.75 -3.21
N VAL A 213 8.21 3.76 -4.42
CA VAL A 213 9.51 4.35 -4.77
C VAL A 213 9.32 5.48 -5.79
N ARG A 214 10.09 6.54 -5.64
CA ARG A 214 10.11 7.64 -6.63
C ARG A 214 10.64 7.12 -7.98
N SER A 215 9.91 7.36 -9.06
CA SER A 215 10.27 6.85 -10.39
C SER A 215 11.65 7.32 -10.88
N SER A 216 12.11 8.53 -10.49
CA SER A 216 13.46 8.99 -10.79
C SER A 216 14.52 8.16 -10.08
N VAL A 217 14.33 7.86 -8.80
CA VAL A 217 15.25 7.03 -8.01
C VAL A 217 15.30 5.61 -8.55
N LEU A 218 14.14 5.04 -8.90
CA LEU A 218 14.10 3.70 -9.51
C LEU A 218 14.88 3.65 -10.83
N ARG A 219 14.82 4.70 -11.66
CA ARG A 219 15.64 4.81 -12.87
C ARG A 219 17.12 4.99 -12.58
N ASP A 220 17.47 5.79 -11.58
CA ASP A 220 18.86 6.07 -11.20
C ASP A 220 19.59 4.81 -10.69
N ILE A 221 18.86 3.82 -10.16
CA ILE A 221 19.39 2.52 -9.73
C ILE A 221 19.18 1.40 -10.74
N ASP A 222 18.87 1.72 -12.02
CA ASP A 222 18.62 0.76 -13.10
C ASP A 222 17.44 -0.20 -12.86
N GLY A 223 16.41 0.22 -12.11
CA GLY A 223 15.19 -0.55 -11.85
C GLY A 223 15.34 -1.63 -10.79
N TRP A 224 14.58 -2.72 -10.92
CA TRP A 224 14.65 -3.86 -10.02
C TRP A 224 15.81 -4.78 -10.40
N ARG A 225 16.55 -5.23 -9.39
CA ARG A 225 17.65 -6.17 -9.59
C ARG A 225 17.13 -7.48 -10.21
N GLY A 226 17.80 -7.98 -11.25
CA GLY A 226 17.44 -9.20 -11.97
C GLY A 226 17.68 -10.48 -11.15
N VAL A 227 17.01 -10.63 -10.01
CA VAL A 227 17.07 -11.80 -9.14
C VAL A 227 15.73 -12.52 -9.12
N PRO A 228 15.72 -13.87 -8.96
CA PRO A 228 14.48 -14.65 -8.97
C PRO A 228 13.67 -14.52 -7.68
N ARG A 229 14.30 -14.08 -6.58
CA ARG A 229 13.69 -13.93 -5.23
C ARG A 229 14.39 -12.82 -4.48
N GLY A 230 13.71 -12.24 -3.46
CA GLY A 230 14.26 -11.19 -2.63
C GLY A 230 14.41 -9.84 -3.36
N VAL A 231 13.63 -9.63 -4.40
CA VAL A 231 13.61 -8.39 -5.19
C VAL A 231 13.34 -7.16 -4.33
N ASP A 232 12.50 -7.31 -3.32
CA ASP A 232 12.11 -6.23 -2.40
C ASP A 232 13.27 -5.81 -1.50
N VAL A 233 13.98 -6.79 -0.93
CA VAL A 233 15.20 -6.54 -0.14
C VAL A 233 16.28 -5.91 -1.00
N ALA A 234 16.45 -6.41 -2.23
CA ALA A 234 17.41 -5.85 -3.19
C ALA A 234 17.09 -4.39 -3.53
N LEU A 235 15.81 -4.04 -3.77
CA LEU A 235 15.41 -2.66 -4.02
C LEU A 235 15.71 -1.75 -2.82
N ILE A 236 15.37 -2.18 -1.61
CA ILE A 236 15.64 -1.43 -0.38
C ILE A 236 17.15 -1.18 -0.22
N ASP A 237 17.97 -2.20 -0.48
CA ASP A 237 19.43 -2.08 -0.39
C ASP A 237 20.00 -1.17 -1.49
N ASP A 238 19.46 -1.22 -2.72
CA ASP A 238 19.90 -0.38 -3.83
C ASP A 238 19.59 1.09 -3.57
N VAL A 239 18.36 1.41 -3.14
CA VAL A 239 17.96 2.77 -2.75
C VAL A 239 18.85 3.29 -1.61
N ALA A 240 19.07 2.48 -0.57
CA ALA A 240 19.93 2.85 0.55
C ALA A 240 21.39 3.07 0.12
N SER A 241 21.92 2.24 -0.78
CA SER A 241 23.28 2.33 -1.28
C SER A 241 23.50 3.56 -2.18
N ALA A 242 22.44 3.99 -2.87
CA ALA A 242 22.41 5.24 -3.62
C ALA A 242 22.25 6.49 -2.73
N GLY A 243 22.11 6.32 -1.41
CA GLY A 243 21.92 7.42 -0.46
C GLY A 243 20.48 7.89 -0.32
N GLY A 244 19.52 7.16 -0.87
CA GLY A 244 18.11 7.48 -0.79
C GLY A 244 17.54 7.32 0.62
N ALA A 245 16.60 8.19 0.98
CA ALA A 245 15.91 8.16 2.26
C ALA A 245 14.78 7.13 2.24
N ILE A 246 14.73 6.26 3.25
CA ILE A 246 13.74 5.19 3.38
C ILE A 246 12.92 5.38 4.64
N TRP A 247 11.59 5.29 4.51
CA TRP A 247 10.65 5.52 5.60
C TRP A 247 9.64 4.40 5.72
N ARG A 248 9.37 3.96 6.93
CA ARG A 248 8.25 3.09 7.26
C ARG A 248 7.13 3.90 7.87
N THR A 249 5.97 3.91 7.19
CA THR A 249 4.75 4.53 7.72
C THR A 249 3.95 3.54 8.59
N HIS A 250 2.77 3.96 9.05
CA HIS A 250 1.89 3.12 9.87
C HIS A 250 1.44 1.83 9.14
N PRO A 251 1.05 0.75 9.87
CA PRO A 251 0.72 -0.54 9.27
C PRO A 251 -0.69 -0.64 8.68
N PHE A 252 -1.62 0.26 9.05
CA PHE A 252 -3.03 0.16 8.64
C PHE A 252 -3.22 0.31 7.13
N GLY A 253 -4.22 -0.39 6.60
CA GLY A 253 -4.50 -0.47 5.17
C GLY A 253 -3.63 -1.51 4.44
N TYR A 254 -3.00 -2.44 5.18
CA TYR A 254 -2.28 -3.58 4.63
C TYR A 254 -2.37 -4.79 5.56
N LEU A 255 -2.72 -5.96 5.01
CA LEU A 255 -2.72 -7.24 5.69
C LEU A 255 -2.02 -8.28 4.81
N LEU A 256 -0.90 -8.80 5.30
CA LEU A 256 -0.15 -9.88 4.66
C LEU A 256 -0.93 -11.19 4.79
N ARG A 257 -1.14 -11.91 3.69
CA ARG A 257 -1.69 -13.27 3.72
C ARG A 257 -0.58 -14.31 3.72
N ARG A 258 -0.68 -15.26 4.66
CA ARG A 258 0.17 -16.45 4.68
C ARG A 258 -0.69 -17.67 4.46
N THR A 259 -0.63 -18.22 3.25
CA THR A 259 -1.33 -19.46 2.89
C THR A 259 -0.49 -20.69 3.22
N THR A 260 -1.11 -21.85 3.30
CA THR A 260 -0.41 -23.13 3.45
C THR A 260 0.22 -23.63 2.13
N GLY A 261 0.05 -22.88 1.04
CA GLY A 261 0.52 -23.23 -0.31
C GLY A 261 1.95 -22.76 -0.63
N GLN A 262 2.28 -22.75 -1.92
CA GLN A 262 3.59 -22.32 -2.41
C GLN A 262 3.75 -20.80 -2.32
N HIS A 263 4.55 -20.34 -1.38
CA HIS A 263 5.03 -18.96 -1.34
C HIS A 263 6.47 -18.86 -1.82
N THR A 264 6.81 -17.70 -2.36
CA THR A 264 8.20 -17.36 -2.70
C THR A 264 9.09 -17.32 -1.44
N TRP A 265 8.49 -17.01 -0.29
CA TRP A 265 9.12 -16.96 1.03
C TRP A 265 8.57 -18.09 1.93
N THR A 266 9.34 -19.17 2.08
CA THR A 266 8.96 -20.39 2.83
C THR A 266 9.34 -20.26 4.30
N VAL A 267 8.64 -19.46 5.07
CA VAL A 267 8.82 -19.33 6.52
C VAL A 267 7.64 -19.96 7.24
N ASP A 268 7.92 -20.77 8.27
CA ASP A 268 6.91 -21.40 9.13
C ASP A 268 6.05 -20.33 9.83
N GLU A 269 4.75 -20.59 10.00
CA GLU A 269 3.82 -19.71 10.72
C GLU A 269 4.31 -19.38 12.13
N ARG A 270 5.02 -20.30 12.77
CA ARG A 270 5.66 -20.09 14.08
C ARG A 270 6.63 -18.91 14.14
N TYR A 271 7.23 -18.55 12.99
CA TYR A 271 8.06 -17.35 12.92
C TYR A 271 7.25 -16.08 13.18
N PHE A 272 6.06 -16.01 12.60
CA PHE A 272 5.14 -14.88 12.78
C PHE A 272 4.53 -14.89 14.18
N GLU A 273 4.08 -16.05 14.66
CA GLU A 273 3.47 -16.22 15.99
C GLU A 273 4.39 -15.78 17.13
N ARG A 274 5.69 -16.00 17.02
CA ARG A 274 6.68 -15.59 18.06
C ARG A 274 6.77 -14.07 18.22
N GLN A 275 6.33 -13.30 17.26
CA GLN A 275 6.36 -11.84 17.25
C GLN A 275 4.96 -11.25 17.45
N ALA A 276 3.94 -12.10 17.67
CA ALA A 276 2.58 -11.64 17.85
C ALA A 276 2.41 -10.95 19.21
N GLU A 277 1.98 -9.70 19.16
CA GLU A 277 1.59 -8.90 20.34
C GLU A 277 0.08 -8.93 20.55
N GLN A 278 -0.68 -9.10 19.48
CA GLN A 278 -2.15 -9.23 19.51
C GLN A 278 -2.58 -10.35 18.56
N ARG A 279 -3.74 -10.93 18.84
CA ARG A 279 -4.29 -12.06 18.10
C ARG A 279 -5.81 -11.99 18.04
N TRP A 280 -6.37 -12.32 16.89
CA TRP A 280 -7.81 -12.42 16.63
C TRP A 280 -8.09 -13.74 15.92
N ASP A 281 -9.19 -14.40 16.28
CA ASP A 281 -9.63 -15.62 15.61
C ASP A 281 -10.15 -15.30 14.21
N GLY A 282 -9.80 -16.12 13.24
CA GLY A 282 -10.21 -15.96 11.85
C GLY A 282 -9.53 -14.79 11.12
N LEU A 283 -10.09 -14.45 9.97
CA LEU A 283 -9.69 -13.32 9.13
C LEU A 283 -10.31 -12.02 9.65
N ALA A 284 -9.55 -11.24 10.40
CA ALA A 284 -9.99 -9.97 10.98
C ALA A 284 -9.49 -8.78 10.12
N LEU A 285 -10.20 -8.48 9.05
CA LEU A 285 -9.82 -7.42 8.09
C LEU A 285 -9.93 -6.01 8.70
N ASP A 286 -10.94 -5.78 9.51
CA ASP A 286 -11.25 -4.49 10.12
C ASP A 286 -10.15 -3.99 11.06
N VAL A 287 -9.48 -4.90 11.77
CA VAL A 287 -8.38 -4.52 12.69
C VAL A 287 -7.16 -3.98 11.94
N ALA A 288 -6.97 -4.40 10.70
CA ALA A 288 -5.91 -3.91 9.81
C ALA A 288 -6.35 -2.69 8.96
N GLY A 289 -7.62 -2.29 9.05
CA GLY A 289 -8.18 -1.23 8.22
C GLY A 289 -8.23 -1.60 6.74
N VAL A 290 -8.54 -2.84 6.44
CA VAL A 290 -8.77 -3.34 5.08
C VAL A 290 -10.19 -3.89 4.96
N CYS A 291 -10.70 -4.00 3.74
CA CYS A 291 -11.99 -4.61 3.46
C CYS A 291 -11.84 -5.73 2.45
N GLU A 292 -12.77 -6.66 2.47
CA GLU A 292 -12.83 -7.69 1.46
C GLU A 292 -13.25 -7.04 0.13
N VAL A 293 -12.44 -7.26 -0.90
CA VAL A 293 -12.82 -6.85 -2.24
C VAL A 293 -13.77 -7.92 -2.75
N SER A 294 -15.07 -7.61 -2.76
CA SER A 294 -16.07 -8.48 -3.38
C SER A 294 -15.72 -8.62 -4.86
N GLU A 295 -15.77 -9.85 -5.37
CA GLU A 295 -15.67 -10.11 -6.81
C GLU A 295 -16.59 -9.12 -7.55
N PHE A 296 -16.05 -8.44 -8.58
CA PHE A 296 -16.90 -7.63 -9.43
C PHE A 296 -18.02 -8.52 -9.96
N PRO A 297 -19.31 -8.09 -9.89
CA PRO A 297 -20.36 -8.82 -10.56
C PRO A 297 -19.96 -8.90 -12.04
N SER A 298 -19.74 -10.11 -12.51
CA SER A 298 -19.56 -10.40 -13.93
C SER A 298 -20.77 -9.82 -14.68
N GLY A 299 -20.55 -8.74 -15.43
CA GLY A 299 -21.54 -8.12 -16.28
C GLY A 299 -21.93 -9.02 -17.46
#